data_6d662ce7494cc074956ce6d7924e560c
#
_entry.id   6d662ce7494cc074956ce6d7924e560c
#
_cell.length_a   1.000
_cell.length_b   1.000
_cell.length_c   1.000
_cell.angle_alpha   90.00
_cell.angle_beta   90.00
_cell.angle_gamma   90.00
#
_symmetry.space_group_name_H-M   'P 1'
#
loop_
_entity.id
_entity.type
_entity.pdbx_description
1 polymer ?
#
loop_
_entity_poly.entity_id
_entity_poly.type
_entity_poly.pdbx_seq_one_letter_code
_entity_poly.pdbx_strand_id
1 'polypeptide(L)'
;MLDRPILRAITPHDLPAAAELLSKALPYDHTEPVVEEKLLGSNHRRDRFTTGAFSPSGELLGVVALAGRWLKLLAVHPSAQRRGIGTILLQSARAHLTASTGALSKLRVGDHPGNYLSPGVDERSLDAQAFFRARGFVEVVRVLNLRAPVHRNPLVTPERLRKLTSVARADGYTVRRATLADAEPLHQMITGSFAPVWSFEVARALGPSLRSDATECASELPEGPAVHVALDGTGAIVAFAAHDGNNRGLGWFGPMGTLEQHRGHGLGEALLIGCLLDVADRPDGGVIAWVGPVGFYSRASGAVPDRRFVVFEEQ
;
A
#
# COMPACT_ATOMS: atom_id res chain seq x y z
N MET A 1 -5.65 -39.60 -8.04
CA MET A 1 -5.03 -38.48 -8.79
C MET A 1 -5.75 -37.22 -8.40
N LEU A 2 -5.05 -36.20 -7.93
CA LEU A 2 -5.72 -34.89 -7.68
C LEU A 2 -6.02 -34.27 -9.04
N ASP A 3 -7.28 -33.95 -9.28
CA ASP A 3 -7.68 -33.29 -10.52
C ASP A 3 -6.90 -31.96 -10.68
N ARG A 4 -6.40 -31.74 -11.89
CA ARG A 4 -5.61 -30.56 -12.22
C ARG A 4 -6.47 -29.31 -12.03
N PRO A 5 -6.01 -28.29 -11.31
CA PRO A 5 -6.80 -27.07 -11.12
C PRO A 5 -7.03 -26.35 -12.44
N ILE A 6 -8.19 -25.73 -12.56
CA ILE A 6 -8.56 -24.88 -13.69
C ILE A 6 -8.07 -23.47 -13.39
N LEU A 7 -7.22 -22.91 -14.28
CA LEU A 7 -6.79 -21.52 -14.17
C LEU A 7 -7.71 -20.62 -14.98
N ARG A 8 -8.25 -19.58 -14.35
CA ARG A 8 -8.98 -18.52 -15.03
C ARG A 8 -8.82 -17.18 -14.34
N ALA A 9 -9.13 -16.10 -15.04
CA ALA A 9 -9.13 -14.75 -14.48
C ALA A 9 -10.10 -14.65 -13.29
N ILE A 10 -9.72 -13.88 -12.28
CA ILE A 10 -10.60 -13.48 -11.19
C ILE A 10 -11.55 -12.39 -11.70
N THR A 11 -12.82 -12.52 -11.36
CA THR A 11 -13.91 -11.61 -11.68
C THR A 11 -14.51 -11.02 -10.40
N PRO A 12 -15.34 -9.97 -10.47
CA PRO A 12 -16.06 -9.47 -9.29
C PRO A 12 -16.88 -10.53 -8.55
N HIS A 13 -17.41 -11.52 -9.27
CA HIS A 13 -18.17 -12.64 -8.68
C HIS A 13 -17.30 -13.52 -7.75
N ASP A 14 -16.01 -13.56 -7.96
CA ASP A 14 -15.10 -14.39 -7.17
C ASP A 14 -14.59 -13.68 -5.89
N LEU A 15 -14.87 -12.37 -5.71
CA LEU A 15 -14.33 -11.58 -4.60
C LEU A 15 -14.73 -12.13 -3.22
N PRO A 16 -15.95 -12.60 -2.94
CA PRO A 16 -16.27 -13.18 -1.64
C PRO A 16 -15.41 -14.41 -1.31
N ALA A 17 -15.24 -15.32 -2.28
CA ALA A 17 -14.38 -16.50 -2.11
C ALA A 17 -12.89 -16.12 -1.98
N ALA A 18 -12.45 -15.08 -2.70
CA ALA A 18 -11.09 -14.56 -2.57
C ALA A 18 -10.85 -13.91 -1.20
N ALA A 19 -11.81 -13.16 -0.66
CA ALA A 19 -11.71 -12.57 0.68
C ALA A 19 -11.55 -13.65 1.75
N GLU A 20 -12.39 -14.71 1.70
CA GLU A 20 -12.28 -15.86 2.60
C GLU A 20 -10.93 -16.56 2.48
N LEU A 21 -10.47 -16.82 1.25
CA LEU A 21 -9.17 -17.45 0.99
C LEU A 21 -8.03 -16.60 1.57
N LEU A 22 -8.03 -15.30 1.29
CA LEU A 22 -6.96 -14.40 1.71
C LEU A 22 -6.90 -14.26 3.23
N SER A 23 -8.03 -14.15 3.92
CA SER A 23 -8.08 -14.07 5.37
C SER A 23 -7.48 -15.30 6.07
N LYS A 24 -7.66 -16.48 5.45
CA LYS A 24 -7.09 -17.75 5.95
C LYS A 24 -5.62 -17.94 5.56
N ALA A 25 -5.22 -17.49 4.38
CA ALA A 25 -3.87 -17.69 3.85
C ALA A 25 -2.87 -16.63 4.31
N LEU A 26 -3.34 -15.45 4.69
CA LEU A 26 -2.54 -14.28 5.10
C LEU A 26 -2.97 -13.79 6.50
N PRO A 27 -2.70 -14.57 7.55
CA PRO A 27 -3.27 -14.34 8.89
C PRO A 27 -2.73 -13.09 9.58
N TYR A 28 -1.74 -12.42 9.00
CA TYR A 28 -1.15 -11.19 9.54
C TYR A 28 -1.65 -9.93 8.84
N ASP A 29 -2.55 -10.05 7.85
CA ASP A 29 -3.02 -8.93 7.02
C ASP A 29 -4.55 -8.79 7.14
N HIS A 30 -5.03 -7.56 7.26
CA HIS A 30 -6.44 -7.24 7.12
C HIS A 30 -6.80 -7.20 5.63
N THR A 31 -7.14 -8.34 5.06
CA THR A 31 -7.34 -8.48 3.61
C THR A 31 -8.74 -8.15 3.14
N GLU A 32 -9.77 -8.41 3.97
CA GLU A 32 -11.17 -8.29 3.60
C GLU A 32 -11.54 -6.90 3.02
N PRO A 33 -11.20 -5.77 3.66
CA PRO A 33 -11.56 -4.45 3.14
C PRO A 33 -10.85 -4.08 1.84
N VAL A 34 -9.75 -4.75 1.50
CA VAL A 34 -8.88 -4.37 0.37
C VAL A 34 -8.82 -5.42 -0.74
N VAL A 35 -9.59 -6.51 -0.65
CA VAL A 35 -9.52 -7.62 -1.61
C VAL A 35 -9.76 -7.17 -3.04
N GLU A 36 -10.79 -6.34 -3.27
CA GLU A 36 -11.09 -5.81 -4.60
C GLU A 36 -9.97 -4.90 -5.10
N GLU A 37 -9.49 -3.99 -4.25
CA GLU A 37 -8.36 -3.12 -4.58
C GLU A 37 -7.13 -3.91 -5.02
N LYS A 38 -6.81 -5.01 -4.32
CA LYS A 38 -5.60 -5.81 -4.60
C LYS A 38 -5.74 -6.70 -5.83
N LEU A 39 -6.91 -7.23 -6.08
CA LEU A 39 -7.14 -8.16 -7.18
C LEU A 39 -7.63 -7.47 -8.46
N LEU A 40 -8.54 -6.49 -8.35
CA LEU A 40 -9.19 -5.86 -9.49
C LEU A 40 -8.89 -4.36 -9.62
N GLY A 41 -8.40 -3.71 -8.56
CA GLY A 41 -8.12 -2.29 -8.55
C GLY A 41 -6.99 -1.86 -9.50
N SER A 42 -6.99 -0.57 -9.83
CA SER A 42 -5.97 0.04 -10.69
C SER A 42 -4.58 -0.02 -10.05
N ASN A 43 -3.58 -0.13 -10.89
CA ASN A 43 -2.17 -0.08 -10.52
C ASN A 43 -1.55 1.18 -11.13
N HIS A 44 -0.43 1.62 -10.58
CA HIS A 44 0.42 2.63 -11.21
C HIS A 44 0.81 2.24 -12.65
N ARG A 45 0.98 0.92 -12.88
CA ARG A 45 1.12 0.33 -14.22
C ARG A 45 -0.22 -0.24 -14.66
N ARG A 46 -0.59 -0.08 -15.93
CA ARG A 46 -1.87 -0.54 -16.51
C ARG A 46 -1.92 -2.04 -16.75
N ASP A 47 -0.77 -2.71 -16.88
CA ASP A 47 -0.64 -4.14 -17.06
C ASP A 47 -1.01 -4.88 -15.77
N ARG A 48 -2.19 -5.45 -15.75
CA ARG A 48 -2.70 -6.25 -14.63
C ARG A 48 -2.95 -7.68 -15.07
N PHE A 49 -2.44 -8.61 -14.28
CA PHE A 49 -2.76 -10.01 -14.41
C PHE A 49 -3.23 -10.55 -13.07
N THR A 50 -4.44 -11.09 -13.03
CA THR A 50 -4.99 -11.71 -11.82
C THR A 50 -5.67 -13.01 -12.20
N THR A 51 -5.18 -14.14 -11.64
CA THR A 51 -5.64 -15.48 -11.96
C THR A 51 -5.90 -16.28 -10.70
N GLY A 52 -7.03 -16.97 -10.67
CA GLY A 52 -7.38 -17.95 -9.66
C GLY A 52 -7.11 -19.38 -10.16
N ALA A 53 -6.76 -20.26 -9.23
CA ALA A 53 -6.74 -21.71 -9.43
C ALA A 53 -8.01 -22.29 -8.78
N PHE A 54 -8.85 -22.93 -9.58
CA PHE A 54 -10.15 -23.49 -9.16
C PHE A 54 -10.13 -25.01 -9.21
N SER A 55 -10.86 -25.64 -8.28
CA SER A 55 -11.16 -27.07 -8.37
C SER A 55 -12.11 -27.33 -9.54
N PRO A 56 -12.26 -28.59 -10.00
CA PRO A 56 -13.28 -28.96 -10.98
C PRO A 56 -14.73 -28.63 -10.53
N SER A 57 -14.96 -28.58 -9.22
CA SER A 57 -16.26 -28.16 -8.62
C SER A 57 -16.43 -26.64 -8.53
N GLY A 58 -15.43 -25.83 -8.94
CA GLY A 58 -15.50 -24.39 -8.95
C GLY A 58 -15.03 -23.70 -7.65
N GLU A 59 -14.48 -24.44 -6.68
CA GLU A 59 -13.93 -23.87 -5.44
C GLU A 59 -12.61 -23.14 -5.73
N LEU A 60 -12.41 -21.94 -5.20
CA LEU A 60 -11.17 -21.17 -5.33
C LEU A 60 -10.09 -21.75 -4.38
N LEU A 61 -9.04 -22.33 -4.94
CA LEU A 61 -7.94 -22.98 -4.22
C LEU A 61 -6.75 -22.05 -3.99
N GLY A 62 -6.59 -21.03 -4.82
CA GLY A 62 -5.49 -20.06 -4.71
C GLY A 62 -5.63 -18.96 -5.73
N VAL A 63 -4.90 -17.87 -5.51
CA VAL A 63 -4.93 -16.67 -6.34
C VAL A 63 -3.54 -16.07 -6.49
N VAL A 64 -3.25 -15.51 -7.66
CA VAL A 64 -2.05 -14.73 -7.95
C VAL A 64 -2.44 -13.40 -8.58
N ALA A 65 -1.79 -12.31 -8.15
CA ALA A 65 -1.94 -10.99 -8.76
C ALA A 65 -0.57 -10.41 -9.10
N LEU A 66 -0.43 -9.98 -10.36
CA LEU A 66 0.78 -9.39 -10.93
C LEU A 66 0.47 -8.00 -11.48
N ALA A 67 1.41 -7.09 -11.39
CA ALA A 67 1.41 -5.81 -12.09
C ALA A 67 2.83 -5.52 -12.63
N GLY A 68 2.99 -5.52 -13.95
CA GLY A 68 4.31 -5.57 -14.58
C GLY A 68 5.11 -6.75 -14.05
N ARG A 69 6.32 -6.51 -13.57
CA ARG A 69 7.18 -7.56 -12.99
C ARG A 69 6.88 -7.88 -11.51
N TRP A 70 5.99 -7.12 -10.86
CA TRP A 70 5.71 -7.29 -9.43
C TRP A 70 4.62 -8.31 -9.16
N LEU A 71 4.99 -9.37 -8.44
CA LEU A 71 4.06 -10.32 -7.84
C LEU A 71 3.50 -9.68 -6.57
N LYS A 72 2.35 -8.99 -6.70
CA LYS A 72 1.70 -8.25 -5.60
C LYS A 72 1.11 -9.17 -4.54
N LEU A 73 0.63 -10.32 -4.97
CA LEU A 73 -0.08 -11.28 -4.14
C LEU A 73 0.07 -12.68 -4.72
N LEU A 74 0.34 -13.64 -3.85
CA LEU A 74 0.24 -15.07 -4.11
C LEU A 74 -0.26 -15.76 -2.84
N ALA A 75 -1.45 -16.31 -2.90
CA ALA A 75 -2.07 -17.00 -1.76
C ALA A 75 -2.67 -18.33 -2.20
N VAL A 76 -2.57 -19.33 -1.33
CA VAL A 76 -3.17 -20.66 -1.51
C VAL A 76 -3.94 -21.00 -0.24
N HIS A 77 -5.21 -21.40 -0.40
CA HIS A 77 -6.04 -21.82 0.73
C HIS A 77 -5.31 -22.88 1.56
N PRO A 78 -5.28 -22.82 2.90
CA PRO A 78 -4.52 -23.74 3.74
C PRO A 78 -4.77 -25.21 3.44
N SER A 79 -6.04 -25.60 3.17
CA SER A 79 -6.40 -26.99 2.81
C SER A 79 -5.87 -27.46 1.44
N ALA A 80 -5.46 -26.52 0.57
CA ALA A 80 -4.95 -26.80 -0.77
C ALA A 80 -3.42 -26.61 -0.89
N GLN A 81 -2.76 -26.21 0.20
CA GLN A 81 -1.30 -26.08 0.23
C GLN A 81 -0.60 -27.43 0.08
N ARG A 82 0.70 -27.40 -0.27
CA ARG A 82 1.56 -28.58 -0.52
C ARG A 82 1.08 -29.51 -1.64
N ARG A 83 0.10 -29.07 -2.44
CA ARG A 83 -0.48 -29.80 -3.57
C ARG A 83 -0.05 -29.24 -4.94
N GLY A 84 0.99 -28.39 -4.98
CA GLY A 84 1.51 -27.80 -6.22
C GLY A 84 0.78 -26.53 -6.70
N ILE A 85 -0.34 -26.10 -6.07
CA ILE A 85 -1.16 -24.96 -6.50
C ILE A 85 -0.34 -23.67 -6.59
N GLY A 86 0.44 -23.35 -5.56
CA GLY A 86 1.29 -22.16 -5.56
C GLY A 86 2.33 -22.16 -6.69
N THR A 87 2.85 -23.33 -7.05
CA THR A 87 3.80 -23.47 -8.18
C THR A 87 3.10 -23.20 -9.51
N ILE A 88 1.91 -23.75 -9.71
CA ILE A 88 1.12 -23.54 -10.94
C ILE A 88 0.76 -22.06 -11.10
N LEU A 89 0.33 -21.39 -10.02
CA LEU A 89 0.03 -19.96 -10.02
C LEU A 89 1.27 -19.09 -10.32
N LEU A 90 2.42 -19.41 -9.71
CA LEU A 90 3.67 -18.71 -9.99
C LEU A 90 4.13 -18.91 -11.44
N GLN A 91 3.99 -20.13 -11.99
CA GLN A 91 4.29 -20.42 -13.39
C GLN A 91 3.39 -19.63 -14.35
N SER A 92 2.09 -19.49 -14.03
CA SER A 92 1.17 -18.70 -14.84
C SER A 92 1.53 -17.19 -14.82
N ALA A 93 1.94 -16.65 -13.67
CA ALA A 93 2.43 -15.29 -13.56
C ALA A 93 3.72 -15.05 -14.36
N ARG A 94 4.66 -16.01 -14.31
CA ARG A 94 5.91 -15.96 -15.09
C ARG A 94 5.63 -16.02 -16.59
N ALA A 95 4.74 -16.93 -17.04
CA ALA A 95 4.35 -17.02 -18.44
C ALA A 95 3.72 -15.73 -18.94
N HIS A 96 2.85 -15.10 -18.15
CA HIS A 96 2.27 -13.80 -18.48
C HIS A 96 3.34 -12.70 -18.60
N LEU A 97 4.26 -12.61 -17.63
CA LEU A 97 5.35 -11.63 -17.68
C LEU A 97 6.22 -11.82 -18.94
N THR A 98 6.62 -13.05 -19.23
CA THR A 98 7.41 -13.37 -20.41
C THR A 98 6.71 -12.98 -21.71
N ALA A 99 5.40 -13.24 -21.81
CA ALA A 99 4.60 -12.88 -22.99
C ALA A 99 4.47 -11.36 -23.18
N SER A 100 4.40 -10.58 -22.07
CA SER A 100 4.19 -9.13 -22.11
C SER A 100 5.49 -8.31 -22.25
N THR A 101 6.62 -8.82 -21.75
CA THR A 101 7.88 -8.05 -21.66
C THR A 101 9.10 -8.72 -22.28
N GLY A 102 8.97 -9.98 -22.74
CA GLY A 102 10.09 -10.80 -23.21
C GLY A 102 10.79 -11.59 -22.07
N ALA A 103 11.65 -12.53 -22.47
CA ALA A 103 12.21 -13.56 -21.59
C ALA A 103 13.17 -13.08 -20.49
N LEU A 104 13.63 -11.81 -20.52
CA LEU A 104 14.65 -11.30 -19.60
C LEU A 104 14.08 -10.60 -18.35
N SER A 105 12.76 -10.45 -18.25
CA SER A 105 12.15 -9.79 -17.08
C SER A 105 12.06 -10.76 -15.91
N LYS A 106 12.59 -10.34 -14.76
CA LYS A 106 12.59 -11.10 -13.50
C LYS A 106 11.40 -10.70 -12.63
N LEU A 107 10.70 -11.69 -12.05
CA LEU A 107 9.65 -11.42 -11.07
C LEU A 107 10.24 -10.85 -9.78
N ARG A 108 9.53 -9.90 -9.20
CA ARG A 108 9.82 -9.31 -7.90
C ARG A 108 8.60 -9.44 -6.98
N VAL A 109 8.80 -9.84 -5.72
CA VAL A 109 7.73 -10.23 -4.81
C VAL A 109 7.50 -9.13 -3.77
N GLY A 110 6.28 -8.70 -3.64
CA GLY A 110 5.88 -7.60 -2.75
C GLY A 110 6.18 -6.25 -3.38
N ASP A 111 6.43 -5.27 -2.59
CA ASP A 111 6.91 -3.90 -2.86
C ASP A 111 6.44 -3.26 -4.20
N HIS A 112 5.25 -3.63 -4.71
CA HIS A 112 4.71 -3.01 -5.92
C HIS A 112 4.40 -1.53 -5.64
N PRO A 113 5.05 -0.60 -6.32
CA PRO A 113 4.82 0.82 -6.07
C PRO A 113 3.35 1.19 -6.30
N GLY A 114 2.73 1.78 -5.27
CA GLY A 114 1.38 2.35 -5.36
C GLY A 114 0.20 1.39 -5.11
N ASN A 115 0.39 0.05 -5.08
CA ASN A 115 -0.70 -0.89 -4.77
C ASN A 115 -0.20 -2.24 -4.24
N TYR A 116 0.69 -2.27 -3.26
CA TYR A 116 1.06 -3.49 -2.54
C TYR A 116 0.06 -3.78 -1.40
N LEU A 117 -0.18 -5.05 -1.08
CA LEU A 117 -0.87 -5.45 0.15
C LEU A 117 0.06 -5.28 1.36
N SER A 118 1.27 -5.79 1.23
CA SER A 118 2.37 -5.61 2.18
C SER A 118 3.67 -5.35 1.39
N PRO A 119 4.65 -4.61 1.95
CA PRO A 119 5.84 -4.20 1.21
C PRO A 119 6.85 -5.35 0.97
N GLY A 120 6.44 -6.58 1.17
CA GLY A 120 7.22 -7.80 0.98
C GLY A 120 6.54 -9.00 1.64
N VAL A 121 7.25 -10.11 1.74
CA VAL A 121 6.82 -11.30 2.49
C VAL A 121 7.09 -11.05 3.97
N ASP A 122 6.07 -11.17 4.83
CA ASP A 122 6.22 -11.02 6.28
C ASP A 122 7.29 -11.99 6.83
N GLU A 123 8.18 -11.51 7.69
CA GLU A 123 9.26 -12.33 8.25
C GLU A 123 8.74 -13.56 9.03
N ARG A 124 7.54 -13.51 9.56
CA ARG A 124 6.88 -14.63 10.26
C ARG A 124 6.36 -15.71 9.32
N SER A 125 6.18 -15.39 8.03
CA SER A 125 5.69 -16.33 7.00
C SER A 125 6.82 -17.21 6.46
N LEU A 126 7.40 -18.07 7.30
CA LEU A 126 8.57 -18.89 6.98
C LEU A 126 8.33 -19.83 5.79
N ASP A 127 7.12 -20.40 5.68
CA ASP A 127 6.76 -21.28 4.57
C ASP A 127 6.71 -20.52 3.24
N ALA A 128 6.23 -19.28 3.23
CA ALA A 128 6.24 -18.43 2.03
C ALA A 128 7.67 -18.08 1.61
N GLN A 129 8.55 -17.73 2.57
CA GLN A 129 9.95 -17.49 2.28
C GLN A 129 10.66 -18.73 1.72
N ALA A 130 10.42 -19.88 2.33
CA ALA A 130 10.97 -21.17 1.85
C ALA A 130 10.45 -21.51 0.46
N PHE A 131 9.16 -21.21 0.18
CA PHE A 131 8.56 -21.43 -1.15
C PHE A 131 9.28 -20.62 -2.24
N PHE A 132 9.57 -19.35 -2.01
CA PHE A 132 10.26 -18.50 -2.98
C PHE A 132 11.72 -18.90 -3.15
N ARG A 133 12.47 -19.11 -2.05
CA ARG A 133 13.88 -19.59 -2.12
C ARG A 133 14.02 -20.90 -2.90
N ALA A 134 13.13 -21.87 -2.68
CA ALA A 134 13.13 -23.16 -3.41
C ALA A 134 12.82 -23.00 -4.91
N ARG A 135 12.44 -21.82 -5.38
CA ARG A 135 12.11 -21.52 -6.79
C ARG A 135 13.07 -20.49 -7.42
N GLY A 136 14.25 -20.32 -6.83
CA GLY A 136 15.29 -19.47 -7.37
C GLY A 136 15.13 -17.98 -7.09
N PHE A 137 14.29 -17.61 -6.12
CA PHE A 137 14.23 -16.22 -5.65
C PHE A 137 15.26 -15.99 -4.54
N VAL A 138 15.89 -14.82 -4.59
CA VAL A 138 16.82 -14.35 -3.56
C VAL A 138 16.26 -13.14 -2.84
N GLU A 139 16.63 -13.00 -1.59
CA GLU A 139 16.35 -11.82 -0.79
C GLU A 139 17.14 -10.63 -1.33
N VAL A 140 16.46 -9.50 -1.60
CA VAL A 140 17.10 -8.29 -2.15
C VAL A 140 17.02 -7.10 -1.22
N VAL A 141 15.99 -7.00 -0.38
CA VAL A 141 15.86 -5.93 0.61
C VAL A 141 14.95 -6.37 1.76
N ARG A 142 15.22 -5.83 2.96
CA ARG A 142 14.32 -5.89 4.11
C ARG A 142 13.70 -4.54 4.34
N VAL A 143 12.41 -4.52 4.58
CA VAL A 143 11.64 -3.31 4.84
C VAL A 143 10.90 -3.40 6.16
N LEU A 144 10.60 -2.26 6.75
CA LEU A 144 10.03 -2.13 8.07
C LEU A 144 8.79 -1.25 8.00
N ASN A 145 7.72 -1.69 8.66
CA ASN A 145 6.62 -0.83 9.06
C ASN A 145 6.79 -0.42 10.52
N LEU A 146 6.41 0.80 10.85
CA LEU A 146 6.24 1.26 12.22
C LEU A 146 4.75 1.31 12.56
N ARG A 147 4.47 1.33 13.86
CA ARG A 147 3.14 1.64 14.39
C ARG A 147 3.25 2.77 15.39
N ALA A 148 2.55 3.85 15.13
CA ALA A 148 2.33 4.93 16.07
C ALA A 148 1.11 4.57 16.94
N PRO A 149 1.22 4.59 18.29
CA PRO A 149 0.04 4.54 19.12
C PRO A 149 -0.78 5.82 18.87
N VAL A 150 -2.04 5.67 18.44
CA VAL A 150 -2.90 6.83 18.11
C VAL A 150 -3.81 7.18 19.28
N HIS A 151 -4.29 6.18 20.04
CA HIS A 151 -5.11 6.40 21.23
C HIS A 151 -4.25 6.66 22.47
N ARG A 152 -4.69 7.62 23.31
CA ARG A 152 -4.03 7.98 24.58
C ARG A 152 -2.54 8.36 24.42
N ASN A 153 -2.16 8.81 23.25
CA ASN A 153 -0.80 9.24 22.96
C ASN A 153 -0.68 10.76 23.10
N PRO A 154 0.11 11.29 24.06
CA PRO A 154 0.28 12.73 24.24
C PRO A 154 0.97 13.40 23.03
N LEU A 155 1.62 12.62 22.18
CA LEU A 155 2.25 13.09 20.93
C LEU A 155 1.27 13.16 19.74
N VAL A 156 0.08 12.56 19.83
CA VAL A 156 -0.92 12.53 18.75
C VAL A 156 -2.23 13.10 19.32
N THR A 157 -2.29 14.41 19.46
CA THR A 157 -3.47 15.11 20.00
C THR A 157 -3.86 16.31 19.15
N PRO A 158 -5.16 16.68 19.14
CA PRO A 158 -5.61 17.92 18.51
C PRO A 158 -4.91 19.18 19.05
N GLU A 159 -4.59 19.23 20.35
CA GLU A 159 -3.87 20.34 20.98
C GLU A 159 -2.47 20.51 20.38
N ARG A 160 -1.74 19.39 20.26
CA ARG A 160 -0.40 19.41 19.66
C ARG A 160 -0.46 19.82 18.20
N LEU A 161 -1.43 19.32 17.43
CA LEU A 161 -1.64 19.74 16.04
C LEU A 161 -1.88 21.25 15.96
N ARG A 162 -2.77 21.82 16.81
CA ARG A 162 -3.01 23.27 16.86
C ARG A 162 -1.74 24.05 17.19
N LYS A 163 -0.93 23.58 18.14
CA LYS A 163 0.35 24.21 18.49
C LYS A 163 1.32 24.21 17.29
N LEU A 164 1.52 23.07 16.63
CA LEU A 164 2.40 22.94 15.46
C LEU A 164 1.93 23.84 14.31
N THR A 165 0.65 23.85 14.02
CA THR A 165 0.08 24.71 12.95
C THR A 165 0.18 26.20 13.29
N SER A 166 0.11 26.58 14.59
CA SER A 166 0.31 27.96 15.02
C SER A 166 1.77 28.40 14.85
N VAL A 167 2.74 27.53 15.18
CA VAL A 167 4.17 27.80 14.94
C VAL A 167 4.44 27.93 13.44
N ALA A 168 3.96 26.98 12.63
CA ALA A 168 4.11 27.03 11.18
C ALA A 168 3.53 28.35 10.60
N ARG A 169 2.39 28.82 11.12
CA ARG A 169 1.78 30.09 10.70
C ARG A 169 2.65 31.29 11.05
N ALA A 170 3.27 31.31 12.21
CA ALA A 170 4.20 32.40 12.60
C ALA A 170 5.42 32.44 11.67
N ASP A 171 5.83 31.28 11.11
CA ASP A 171 6.90 31.16 10.12
C ASP A 171 6.41 31.41 8.66
N GLY A 172 5.16 31.84 8.47
CA GLY A 172 4.60 32.16 7.14
C GLY A 172 3.98 30.98 6.39
N TYR A 173 3.74 29.84 7.04
CA TYR A 173 3.15 28.67 6.40
C TYR A 173 1.67 28.48 6.78
N THR A 174 0.90 27.88 5.86
CA THR A 174 -0.47 27.44 6.12
C THR A 174 -0.54 25.92 6.03
N VAL A 175 -0.95 25.27 7.12
CA VAL A 175 -1.18 23.82 7.15
C VAL A 175 -2.67 23.55 7.15
N ARG A 176 -3.14 22.71 6.21
CA ARG A 176 -4.56 22.36 6.06
C ARG A 176 -4.75 21.00 5.40
N ARG A 177 -5.97 20.49 5.45
CA ARG A 177 -6.38 19.39 4.58
C ARG A 177 -6.39 19.86 3.12
N ALA A 178 -5.98 18.99 2.21
CA ALA A 178 -6.01 19.25 0.78
C ALA A 178 -7.46 19.30 0.26
N THR A 179 -7.62 19.92 -0.89
CA THR A 179 -8.84 19.94 -1.68
C THR A 179 -8.58 19.36 -3.06
N LEU A 180 -9.60 19.12 -3.86
CA LEU A 180 -9.43 18.66 -5.25
C LEU A 180 -8.66 19.68 -6.12
N ALA A 181 -8.71 20.96 -5.78
CA ALA A 181 -7.95 22.00 -6.49
C ALA A 181 -6.42 21.85 -6.29
N ASP A 182 -6.00 21.14 -5.24
CA ASP A 182 -4.58 20.89 -4.97
C ASP A 182 -4.00 19.72 -5.80
N ALA A 183 -4.82 18.99 -6.56
CA ALA A 183 -4.40 17.77 -7.26
C ALA A 183 -3.25 18.01 -8.23
N GLU A 184 -3.37 19.00 -9.12
CA GLU A 184 -2.33 19.32 -10.10
C GLU A 184 -1.07 19.91 -9.45
N PRO A 185 -1.15 20.89 -8.53
CA PRO A 185 0.01 21.35 -7.77
C PRO A 185 0.75 20.23 -7.01
N LEU A 186 0.01 19.31 -6.37
CA LEU A 186 0.60 18.14 -5.69
C LEU A 186 1.29 17.20 -6.69
N HIS A 187 0.67 16.92 -7.83
CA HIS A 187 1.26 16.09 -8.87
C HIS A 187 2.60 16.67 -9.35
N GLN A 188 2.64 17.97 -9.67
CA GLN A 188 3.85 18.65 -10.13
C GLN A 188 4.94 18.65 -9.05
N MET A 189 4.61 18.99 -7.82
CA MET A 189 5.56 18.98 -6.70
C MET A 189 6.14 17.58 -6.48
N ILE A 190 5.30 16.55 -6.46
CA ILE A 190 5.74 15.17 -6.17
C ILE A 190 6.61 14.65 -7.30
N THR A 191 6.19 14.78 -8.55
CA THR A 191 6.95 14.28 -9.70
C THR A 191 8.25 15.05 -9.94
N GLY A 192 8.31 16.32 -9.56
CA GLY A 192 9.50 17.15 -9.67
C GLY A 192 10.53 16.97 -8.54
N SER A 193 10.11 16.51 -7.36
CA SER A 193 10.99 16.54 -6.17
C SER A 193 11.04 15.23 -5.37
N PHE A 194 10.18 14.27 -5.67
CA PHE A 194 10.06 12.98 -4.95
C PHE A 194 9.94 11.80 -5.91
N ALA A 195 9.65 10.61 -5.37
CA ALA A 195 9.38 9.44 -6.19
C ALA A 195 8.05 9.62 -6.97
N PRO A 196 8.07 9.60 -8.33
CA PRO A 196 6.87 9.88 -9.13
C PRO A 196 5.68 8.98 -8.83
N VAL A 197 5.92 7.74 -8.37
CA VAL A 197 4.88 6.81 -7.97
C VAL A 197 4.03 7.31 -6.79
N TRP A 198 4.58 8.15 -5.93
CA TRP A 198 3.82 8.77 -4.83
C TRP A 198 2.67 9.64 -5.32
N SER A 199 2.80 10.23 -6.51
CA SER A 199 1.70 10.96 -7.14
C SER A 199 0.46 10.08 -7.39
N PHE A 200 0.66 8.80 -7.74
CA PHE A 200 -0.45 7.85 -7.89
C PHE A 200 -1.15 7.56 -6.56
N GLU A 201 -0.40 7.35 -5.47
CA GLU A 201 -0.97 7.11 -4.15
C GLU A 201 -1.69 8.35 -3.60
N VAL A 202 -1.10 9.54 -3.78
CA VAL A 202 -1.71 10.81 -3.35
C VAL A 202 -2.98 11.11 -4.16
N ALA A 203 -2.99 10.86 -5.47
CA ALA A 203 -4.19 11.01 -6.30
C ALA A 203 -5.34 10.12 -5.82
N ARG A 204 -5.03 8.89 -5.39
CA ARG A 204 -6.03 7.98 -4.80
C ARG A 204 -6.53 8.46 -3.44
N ALA A 205 -5.65 9.02 -2.61
CA ALA A 205 -5.99 9.57 -1.31
C ALA A 205 -6.83 10.86 -1.42
N LEU A 206 -6.68 11.64 -2.50
CA LEU A 206 -7.51 12.82 -2.77
C LEU A 206 -8.97 12.50 -3.10
N GLY A 207 -9.25 11.28 -3.59
CA GLY A 207 -10.62 10.85 -3.84
C GLY A 207 -10.89 10.30 -5.26
N PRO A 208 -12.11 9.83 -5.54
CA PRO A 208 -12.47 9.18 -6.80
C PRO A 208 -12.49 10.12 -8.02
N SER A 209 -12.54 11.42 -7.83
CA SER A 209 -12.70 12.42 -8.91
C SER A 209 -11.53 12.52 -9.90
N LEU A 210 -10.40 11.89 -9.62
CA LEU A 210 -9.22 11.88 -10.51
C LEU A 210 -9.14 10.61 -11.37
N ARG A 211 -10.22 9.83 -11.47
CA ARG A 211 -10.22 8.56 -12.19
C ARG A 211 -11.19 8.61 -13.36
N SER A 212 -10.67 8.60 -14.59
CA SER A 212 -11.46 8.52 -15.82
C SER A 212 -12.01 7.12 -16.13
N ASP A 213 -11.69 6.10 -15.32
CA ASP A 213 -11.97 4.69 -15.58
C ASP A 213 -12.31 3.85 -14.32
N ALA A 214 -12.78 4.50 -13.25
CA ALA A 214 -13.12 3.81 -12.02
C ALA A 214 -14.53 3.22 -12.05
N THR A 215 -14.61 1.91 -12.13
CA THR A 215 -15.72 1.16 -11.54
C THR A 215 -15.65 1.39 -10.03
N GLU A 216 -16.67 2.05 -9.49
CA GLU A 216 -16.72 2.48 -8.10
C GLU A 216 -16.71 1.27 -7.16
N CYS A 217 -15.65 1.13 -6.36
CA CYS A 217 -15.76 0.44 -5.08
C CYS A 217 -16.20 1.47 -4.04
N ALA A 218 -17.46 1.47 -3.70
CA ALA A 218 -18.04 2.35 -2.69
C ALA A 218 -17.79 1.80 -1.28
N SER A 219 -16.53 1.66 -0.86
CA SER A 219 -16.23 1.58 0.57
C SER A 219 -16.30 3.00 1.13
N GLU A 220 -17.01 3.20 2.23
CA GLU A 220 -17.15 4.47 2.93
C GLU A 220 -15.76 5.07 3.20
N LEU A 221 -15.39 6.05 2.37
CA LEU A 221 -14.16 6.82 2.55
C LEU A 221 -14.38 7.85 3.65
N PRO A 222 -13.32 8.27 4.38
CA PRO A 222 -13.44 9.39 5.29
C PRO A 222 -14.05 10.59 4.56
N GLU A 223 -14.88 11.36 5.25
CA GLU A 223 -15.44 12.59 4.73
C GLU A 223 -14.32 13.57 4.34
N GLY A 224 -13.96 13.57 3.06
CA GLY A 224 -12.95 14.46 2.48
C GLY A 224 -11.63 13.78 2.09
N PRO A 225 -10.74 14.52 1.42
CA PRO A 225 -9.44 14.03 0.97
C PRO A 225 -8.56 13.55 2.13
N ALA A 226 -7.97 12.36 1.97
CA ALA A 226 -7.05 11.76 2.93
C ALA A 226 -5.60 12.31 2.76
N VAL A 227 -5.47 13.61 2.50
CA VAL A 227 -4.21 14.30 2.24
C VAL A 227 -4.18 15.61 3.02
N HIS A 228 -3.07 15.88 3.70
CA HIS A 228 -2.76 17.17 4.31
C HIS A 228 -1.62 17.84 3.56
N VAL A 229 -1.65 19.17 3.48
CA VAL A 229 -0.66 20.00 2.78
C VAL A 229 -0.18 21.15 3.66
N ALA A 230 1.05 21.58 3.41
CA ALA A 230 1.56 22.86 3.90
C ALA A 230 1.88 23.76 2.71
N LEU A 231 1.44 25.01 2.78
CA LEU A 231 1.68 26.04 1.77
C LEU A 231 2.58 27.12 2.36
N ASP A 232 3.44 27.68 1.53
CA ASP A 232 4.24 28.87 1.89
C ASP A 232 3.45 30.17 1.76
N GLY A 233 4.10 31.31 2.02
CA GLY A 233 3.50 32.64 1.94
C GLY A 233 3.05 33.06 0.53
N THR A 234 3.47 32.35 -0.52
CA THR A 234 3.02 32.56 -1.91
C THR A 234 1.79 31.73 -2.26
N GLY A 235 1.42 30.77 -1.39
CA GLY A 235 0.37 29.78 -1.63
C GLY A 235 0.85 28.53 -2.38
N ALA A 236 2.16 28.36 -2.58
CA ALA A 236 2.71 27.15 -3.19
C ALA A 236 2.74 26.00 -2.17
N ILE A 237 2.41 24.78 -2.62
CA ILE A 237 2.52 23.57 -1.77
C ILE A 237 4.00 23.20 -1.61
N VAL A 238 4.46 23.13 -0.36
CA VAL A 238 5.85 22.87 0.00
C VAL A 238 6.04 21.59 0.81
N ALA A 239 4.95 21.04 1.35
CA ALA A 239 4.94 19.75 2.01
C ALA A 239 3.57 19.08 1.91
N PHE A 240 3.56 17.75 1.95
CA PHE A 240 2.34 16.93 1.94
C PHE A 240 2.52 15.69 2.81
N ALA A 241 1.40 15.14 3.26
CA ALA A 241 1.29 13.80 3.79
C ALA A 241 -0.06 13.21 3.43
N ALA A 242 -0.10 11.91 3.16
CA ALA A 242 -1.31 11.19 2.81
C ALA A 242 -1.54 9.99 3.74
N HIS A 243 -2.77 9.51 3.79
CA HIS A 243 -3.14 8.20 4.30
C HIS A 243 -4.15 7.55 3.36
N ASP A 244 -4.41 6.27 3.51
CA ASP A 244 -5.38 5.55 2.65
C ASP A 244 -5.15 5.69 1.13
N GLY A 245 -3.99 6.10 0.68
CA GLY A 245 -3.61 6.07 -0.73
C GLY A 245 -3.34 4.66 -1.24
N ASN A 246 -2.95 3.77 -0.32
CA ASN A 246 -2.77 2.34 -0.49
C ASN A 246 -3.43 1.61 0.68
N ASN A 247 -3.99 0.40 0.46
CA ASN A 247 -4.78 -0.31 1.47
C ASN A 247 -5.92 0.56 2.03
N ARG A 248 -6.77 1.05 1.12
CA ARG A 248 -7.82 2.04 1.41
C ARG A 248 -8.77 1.54 2.49
N GLY A 249 -9.05 2.41 3.46
CA GLY A 249 -9.91 2.11 4.60
C GLY A 249 -9.20 1.46 5.79
N LEU A 250 -7.95 1.00 5.63
CA LEU A 250 -7.18 0.45 6.76
C LEU A 250 -6.49 1.52 7.60
N GLY A 251 -6.30 2.74 7.08
CA GLY A 251 -5.65 3.84 7.79
C GLY A 251 -4.12 3.79 7.73
N TRP A 252 -3.55 3.24 6.68
CA TRP A 252 -2.10 3.26 6.47
C TRP A 252 -1.61 4.65 6.11
N PHE A 253 -0.62 5.11 6.87
CA PHE A 253 0.03 6.41 6.65
C PHE A 253 1.12 6.31 5.58
N GLY A 254 1.15 7.30 4.68
CA GLY A 254 2.13 7.52 3.62
C GLY A 254 1.46 7.68 2.26
N PRO A 255 2.19 8.25 1.27
CA PRO A 255 3.51 8.87 1.39
C PRO A 255 3.50 10.25 2.03
N MET A 256 4.68 10.75 2.42
CA MET A 256 4.88 12.12 2.87
C MET A 256 6.19 12.73 2.37
N GLY A 257 6.22 14.04 2.20
CA GLY A 257 7.42 14.77 1.81
C GLY A 257 7.37 16.25 2.17
N THR A 258 8.55 16.83 2.45
CA THR A 258 8.77 18.27 2.61
C THR A 258 9.92 18.69 1.72
N LEU A 259 9.74 19.69 0.87
CA LEU A 259 10.80 20.26 0.05
C LEU A 259 11.97 20.70 0.94
N GLU A 260 13.19 20.46 0.48
CA GLU A 260 14.40 20.60 1.31
C GLU A 260 14.52 21.98 1.93
N GLN A 261 14.30 23.05 1.16
CA GLN A 261 14.39 24.43 1.59
C GLN A 261 13.31 24.84 2.60
N HIS A 262 12.27 24.02 2.83
CA HIS A 262 11.18 24.27 3.78
C HIS A 262 11.22 23.31 4.99
N ARG A 263 12.32 22.57 5.17
CA ARG A 263 12.52 21.72 6.35
C ARG A 263 12.90 22.57 7.58
N GLY A 264 12.72 21.99 8.77
CA GLY A 264 13.06 22.66 10.03
C GLY A 264 11.92 23.49 10.67
N HIS A 265 10.79 23.69 9.98
CA HIS A 265 9.63 24.46 10.44
C HIS A 265 8.51 23.61 11.05
N GLY A 266 8.76 22.33 11.38
CA GLY A 266 7.77 21.43 11.98
C GLY A 266 6.66 20.96 11.04
N LEU A 267 6.70 21.30 9.72
CA LEU A 267 5.65 21.00 8.76
C LEU A 267 5.38 19.48 8.66
N GLY A 268 6.42 18.67 8.50
CA GLY A 268 6.27 17.22 8.42
C GLY A 268 5.64 16.62 9.68
N GLU A 269 5.95 17.16 10.86
CA GLU A 269 5.34 16.71 12.11
C GLU A 269 3.86 17.08 12.19
N ALA A 270 3.50 18.31 11.82
CA ALA A 270 2.10 18.76 11.79
C ALA A 270 1.26 17.90 10.83
N LEU A 271 1.79 17.62 9.62
CA LEU A 271 1.12 16.79 8.63
C LEU A 271 0.97 15.32 9.08
N LEU A 272 2.01 14.75 9.71
CA LEU A 272 1.95 13.41 10.30
C LEU A 272 0.86 13.32 11.37
N ILE A 273 0.85 14.26 12.33
CA ILE A 273 -0.15 14.26 13.41
C ILE A 273 -1.56 14.44 12.83
N GLY A 274 -1.76 15.30 11.84
CA GLY A 274 -3.04 15.45 11.15
C GLY A 274 -3.55 14.13 10.56
N CYS A 275 -2.70 13.44 9.80
CA CYS A 275 -3.04 12.14 9.23
C CYS A 275 -3.31 11.07 10.31
N LEU A 276 -2.50 11.00 11.37
CA LEU A 276 -2.68 10.02 12.45
C LEU A 276 -3.99 10.22 13.22
N LEU A 277 -4.43 11.46 13.39
CA LEU A 277 -5.73 11.77 14.00
C LEU A 277 -6.89 11.33 13.11
N ASP A 278 -6.75 11.47 11.79
CA ASP A 278 -7.78 11.05 10.84
C ASP A 278 -8.00 9.52 10.82
N VAL A 279 -6.95 8.75 11.10
CA VAL A 279 -6.98 7.27 11.00
C VAL A 279 -7.06 6.57 12.34
N ALA A 280 -7.27 7.30 13.44
CA ALA A 280 -7.20 6.73 14.78
C ALA A 280 -8.13 5.52 15.00
N ASP A 281 -9.31 5.54 14.39
CA ASP A 281 -10.33 4.49 14.52
C ASP A 281 -10.34 3.48 13.36
N ARG A 282 -9.32 3.51 12.48
CA ARG A 282 -9.19 2.53 11.38
C ARG A 282 -8.55 1.22 11.86
N PRO A 283 -8.82 0.08 11.20
CA PRO A 283 -8.30 -1.24 11.62
C PRO A 283 -6.78 -1.28 11.79
N ASP A 284 -6.03 -0.62 10.90
CA ASP A 284 -4.58 -0.48 10.94
C ASP A 284 -4.14 0.96 11.22
N GLY A 285 -4.99 1.76 11.86
CA GLY A 285 -4.69 3.14 12.21
C GLY A 285 -3.35 3.26 12.93
N GLY A 286 -2.50 4.18 12.45
CA GLY A 286 -1.15 4.37 12.96
C GLY A 286 -0.07 3.48 12.32
N VAL A 287 -0.39 2.60 11.37
CA VAL A 287 0.64 1.93 10.56
C VAL A 287 1.31 2.95 9.65
N ILE A 288 2.62 3.07 9.78
CA ILE A 288 3.49 3.87 8.92
C ILE A 288 4.27 2.88 8.05
N ALA A 289 3.89 2.79 6.79
CA ALA A 289 4.36 1.74 5.91
C ALA A 289 5.71 2.08 5.26
N TRP A 290 6.55 1.04 5.06
CA TRP A 290 7.80 1.12 4.31
C TRP A 290 8.69 2.31 4.71
N VAL A 291 9.05 2.34 5.99
CA VAL A 291 9.68 3.49 6.61
C VAL A 291 11.15 3.65 6.21
N GLY A 292 11.54 4.90 5.88
CA GLY A 292 12.93 5.33 5.80
C GLY A 292 13.44 5.92 7.13
N PRO A 293 13.01 7.13 7.53
CA PRO A 293 13.59 7.84 8.68
C PRO A 293 12.93 7.43 10.02
N VAL A 294 13.22 6.22 10.52
CA VAL A 294 12.65 5.69 11.79
C VAL A 294 12.71 6.71 12.92
N GLY A 295 13.86 7.39 13.12
CA GLY A 295 14.06 8.36 14.20
C GLY A 295 13.11 9.57 14.14
N PHE A 296 12.69 9.99 12.96
CA PHE A 296 11.70 11.06 12.81
C PHE A 296 10.35 10.63 13.39
N TYR A 297 9.82 9.49 12.93
CA TYR A 297 8.52 9.00 13.35
C TYR A 297 8.47 8.66 14.85
N SER A 298 9.55 8.07 15.39
CA SER A 298 9.63 7.77 16.82
C SER A 298 9.58 9.04 17.67
N ARG A 299 10.27 10.11 17.28
CA ARG A 299 10.22 11.38 18.02
C ARG A 299 8.88 12.11 17.83
N ALA A 300 8.37 12.12 16.60
CA ALA A 300 7.18 12.90 16.27
C ALA A 300 5.88 12.27 16.78
N SER A 301 5.78 10.95 16.81
CA SER A 301 4.53 10.25 17.15
C SER A 301 4.70 9.09 18.14
N GLY A 302 5.90 8.83 18.66
CA GLY A 302 6.16 7.68 19.52
C GLY A 302 6.10 6.35 18.77
N ALA A 303 6.20 6.36 17.43
CA ALA A 303 6.14 5.17 16.61
C ALA A 303 7.28 4.20 16.92
N VAL A 304 6.94 2.91 16.98
CA VAL A 304 7.86 1.80 17.25
C VAL A 304 7.87 0.79 16.10
N PRO A 305 8.93 -0.03 15.95
CA PRO A 305 8.94 -1.13 15.00
C PRO A 305 7.72 -2.05 15.18
N ASP A 306 7.04 -2.36 14.07
CA ASP A 306 5.85 -3.21 14.05
C ASP A 306 6.14 -4.50 13.27
N ARG A 307 6.09 -4.43 11.93
CA ARG A 307 6.25 -5.60 11.06
C ARG A 307 7.48 -5.45 10.16
N ARG A 308 8.17 -6.58 9.96
CA ARG A 308 9.32 -6.67 9.06
C ARG A 308 8.97 -7.55 7.87
N PHE A 309 9.50 -7.19 6.71
CA PHE A 309 9.22 -7.89 5.46
C PHE A 309 10.50 -8.13 4.67
N VAL A 310 10.49 -9.19 3.90
CA VAL A 310 11.56 -9.57 2.98
C VAL A 310 11.04 -9.43 1.54
N VAL A 311 11.73 -8.66 0.74
CA VAL A 311 11.47 -8.56 -0.70
C VAL A 311 12.35 -9.57 -1.42
N PHE A 312 11.73 -10.36 -2.30
CA PHE A 312 12.40 -11.36 -3.09
C PHE A 312 12.43 -10.98 -4.57
N GLU A 313 13.47 -11.42 -5.28
CA GLU A 313 13.59 -11.26 -6.73
C GLU A 313 14.15 -12.55 -7.35
N GLU A 314 13.71 -12.90 -8.54
CA GLU A 314 14.31 -14.03 -9.30
C GLU A 314 15.78 -13.77 -9.61
N GLN A 315 16.59 -14.84 -9.58
CA GLN A 315 17.99 -14.82 -10.02
C GLN A 315 18.14 -14.77 -11.54
#